data_7f902ddbc9a21ca96ec205e7d67711cf
#
_entry.id   7f902ddbc9a21ca96ec205e7d67711cf
#
_cell.length_a   1.000
_cell.length_b   1.000
_cell.length_c   1.000
_cell.angle_alpha   90.00
_cell.angle_beta   90.00
_cell.angle_gamma   90.00
#
_symmetry.space_group_name_H-M   'P 1'
#
loop_
_entity.id
_entity.type
_entity.pdbx_description
1 polymer ?
#
loop_
_entity_poly.entity_id
_entity_poly.type
_entity_poly.pdbx_seq_one_letter_code
_entity_poly.pdbx_strand_id
1 'polypeptide(L)'
;MDTESIVIIIASIASIAMAILGKFRPDIVYKGMSYKIGNRELTIQEKQRWGFVVFLLLGIMLLMIAVSLSIPQWQAYQKSIVFSIIMVMTVVMLLLFWKIVLSQNERYRISLVIVLLLSVSLLAVAAYFWYVALS
;
A
#
# COMPACT_ATOMS: atom_id res chain seq x y z
N MET A 1 24.01 -3.53 9.36
CA MET A 1 22.57 -3.69 9.15
C MET A 1 22.05 -4.69 10.17
N ASP A 2 21.04 -4.32 10.92
CA ASP A 2 20.52 -5.21 11.95
C ASP A 2 19.57 -6.27 11.34
N THR A 3 19.18 -7.24 12.20
CA THR A 3 18.33 -8.34 11.76
C THR A 3 16.96 -7.86 11.26
N GLU A 4 16.40 -6.81 11.89
CA GLU A 4 15.12 -6.27 11.50
C GLU A 4 15.14 -5.70 10.08
N SER A 5 16.17 -4.94 9.73
CA SER A 5 16.32 -4.38 8.39
C SER A 5 16.47 -5.48 7.33
N ILE A 6 17.21 -6.55 7.66
CA ILE A 6 17.38 -7.68 6.75
C ILE A 6 16.03 -8.38 6.50
N VAL A 7 15.25 -8.62 7.55
CA VAL A 7 13.92 -9.25 7.42
C VAL A 7 13.00 -8.38 6.56
N ILE A 8 13.00 -7.06 6.76
CA ILE A 8 12.18 -6.14 5.99
C ILE A 8 12.59 -6.14 4.52
N ILE A 9 13.89 -6.17 4.23
CA ILE A 9 14.38 -6.23 2.85
C ILE A 9 13.95 -7.54 2.17
N ILE A 10 14.07 -8.67 2.86
CA ILE A 10 13.62 -9.96 2.34
C ILE A 10 12.12 -9.94 2.05
N ALA A 11 11.32 -9.40 2.96
CA ALA A 11 9.89 -9.26 2.78
C ALA A 11 9.56 -8.35 1.58
N SER A 12 10.31 -7.27 1.40
CA SER A 12 10.18 -6.37 0.26
C SER A 12 10.44 -7.08 -1.06
N ILE A 13 11.53 -7.82 -1.14
CA ILE A 13 11.89 -8.59 -2.34
C ILE A 13 10.82 -9.63 -2.63
N ALA A 14 10.33 -10.34 -1.62
CA ALA A 14 9.28 -11.33 -1.79
C ALA A 14 7.99 -10.69 -2.31
N SER A 15 7.61 -9.53 -1.80
CA SER A 15 6.42 -8.82 -2.25
C SER A 15 6.54 -8.38 -3.71
N ILE A 16 7.68 -7.84 -4.11
CA ILE A 16 7.94 -7.44 -5.50
C ILE A 16 7.93 -8.66 -6.41
N ALA A 17 8.50 -9.78 -5.98
CA ALA A 17 8.49 -11.03 -6.73
C ALA A 17 7.06 -11.53 -6.94
N MET A 18 6.21 -11.45 -5.91
CA MET A 18 4.79 -11.80 -6.02
C MET A 18 4.04 -10.88 -6.99
N ALA A 19 4.38 -9.59 -7.01
CA ALA A 19 3.79 -8.66 -7.97
C ALA A 19 4.11 -9.07 -9.40
N ILE A 20 5.36 -9.40 -9.67
CA ILE A 20 5.81 -9.82 -11.00
C ILE A 20 5.17 -11.15 -11.40
N LEU A 21 5.18 -12.12 -10.48
CA LEU A 21 4.59 -13.44 -10.72
C LEU A 21 3.09 -13.32 -11.02
N GLY A 22 2.36 -12.49 -10.26
CA GLY A 22 0.94 -12.28 -10.48
C GLY A 22 0.63 -11.62 -11.81
N LYS A 23 1.54 -10.80 -12.33
CA LYS A 23 1.38 -10.16 -13.63
C LYS A 23 1.52 -11.17 -14.78
N PHE A 24 2.50 -12.06 -14.70
CA PHE A 24 2.78 -13.02 -15.78
C PHE A 24 2.03 -14.34 -15.62
N ARG A 25 1.73 -14.75 -14.39
CA ARG A 25 1.04 -16.00 -14.11
C ARG A 25 -0.09 -15.78 -13.09
N PRO A 26 -1.14 -15.04 -13.49
CA PRO A 26 -2.24 -14.74 -12.56
C PRO A 26 -2.99 -16.00 -12.11
N ASP A 27 -2.97 -17.05 -12.89
CA ASP A 27 -3.59 -18.32 -12.56
C ASP A 27 -2.96 -18.99 -11.32
N ILE A 28 -1.66 -18.80 -11.11
CA ILE A 28 -0.96 -19.35 -9.95
C ILE A 28 -1.26 -18.53 -8.69
N VAL A 29 -1.22 -17.20 -8.80
CA VAL A 29 -1.34 -16.30 -7.63
C VAL A 29 -2.80 -16.11 -7.22
N TYR A 30 -3.70 -15.94 -8.19
CA TYR A 30 -5.08 -15.49 -7.92
C TYR A 30 -6.13 -16.58 -8.11
N LYS A 31 -5.75 -17.77 -8.51
CA LYS A 31 -6.66 -18.89 -8.66
C LYS A 31 -7.22 -19.28 -7.30
N GLY A 32 -8.54 -19.36 -7.22
CA GLY A 32 -9.21 -19.72 -5.97
C GLY A 32 -9.45 -18.54 -5.01
N MET A 33 -8.85 -17.36 -5.28
CA MET A 33 -9.17 -16.18 -4.50
C MET A 33 -10.50 -15.60 -4.96
N SER A 34 -11.40 -15.37 -4.00
CA SER A 34 -12.71 -14.80 -4.28
C SER A 34 -12.83 -13.45 -3.55
N TYR A 35 -12.94 -12.38 -4.31
CA TYR A 35 -13.16 -11.04 -3.77
C TYR A 35 -14.47 -10.50 -4.33
N LYS A 36 -15.34 -10.04 -3.44
CA LYS A 36 -16.61 -9.43 -3.80
C LYS A 36 -16.67 -8.00 -3.27
N ILE A 37 -17.15 -7.09 -4.12
CA ILE A 37 -17.45 -5.72 -3.70
C ILE A 37 -18.93 -5.53 -3.93
N GLY A 38 -19.70 -5.40 -2.86
CA GLY A 38 -21.14 -5.43 -2.93
C GLY A 38 -21.62 -6.78 -3.44
N ASN A 39 -22.40 -6.78 -4.53
CA ASN A 39 -22.91 -7.99 -5.15
C ASN A 39 -22.09 -8.43 -6.38
N ARG A 40 -20.96 -7.76 -6.64
CA ARG A 40 -20.14 -8.04 -7.81
C ARG A 40 -18.85 -8.74 -7.43
N GLU A 41 -18.57 -9.87 -8.09
CA GLU A 41 -17.31 -10.57 -7.94
C GLU A 41 -16.27 -9.94 -8.90
N LEU A 42 -15.03 -9.82 -8.41
CA LEU A 42 -13.96 -9.26 -9.23
C LEU A 42 -13.51 -10.27 -10.29
N THR A 43 -13.29 -9.78 -11.50
CA THR A 43 -12.75 -10.60 -12.58
C THR A 43 -11.27 -10.89 -12.32
N ILE A 44 -10.72 -11.91 -13.00
CA ILE A 44 -9.30 -12.23 -12.91
C ILE A 44 -8.44 -11.03 -13.34
N GLN A 45 -8.86 -10.30 -14.36
CA GLN A 45 -8.12 -9.12 -14.81
C GLN A 45 -8.07 -8.02 -13.75
N GLU A 46 -9.18 -7.78 -13.07
CA GLU A 46 -9.22 -6.80 -11.98
C GLU A 46 -8.36 -7.24 -10.80
N LYS A 47 -8.42 -8.51 -10.41
CA LYS A 47 -7.57 -9.07 -9.36
C LYS A 47 -6.10 -8.93 -9.73
N GLN A 48 -5.75 -9.21 -10.98
CA GLN A 48 -4.37 -9.10 -11.46
C GLN A 48 -3.86 -7.67 -11.37
N ARG A 49 -4.65 -6.69 -11.84
CA ARG A 49 -4.27 -5.28 -11.79
C ARG A 49 -4.12 -4.80 -10.35
N TRP A 50 -5.12 -5.07 -9.53
CA TRP A 50 -5.09 -4.63 -8.14
C TRP A 50 -4.00 -5.34 -7.35
N GLY A 51 -3.85 -6.65 -7.54
CA GLY A 51 -2.81 -7.42 -6.88
C GLY A 51 -1.42 -6.95 -7.23
N PHE A 52 -1.16 -6.66 -8.52
CA PHE A 52 0.13 -6.11 -8.95
C PHE A 52 0.44 -4.80 -8.23
N VAL A 53 -0.54 -3.89 -8.19
CA VAL A 53 -0.38 -2.60 -7.51
C VAL A 53 -0.12 -2.80 -6.02
N VAL A 54 -0.91 -3.65 -5.34
CA VAL A 54 -0.78 -3.88 -3.90
C VAL A 54 0.59 -4.46 -3.56
N PHE A 55 0.99 -5.52 -4.24
CA PHE A 55 2.27 -6.17 -3.95
C PHE A 55 3.46 -5.28 -4.29
N LEU A 56 3.39 -4.54 -5.39
CA LEU A 56 4.46 -3.64 -5.79
C LEU A 56 4.61 -2.48 -4.79
N LEU A 57 3.51 -1.83 -4.42
CA LEU A 57 3.54 -0.74 -3.46
C LEU A 57 3.95 -1.21 -2.07
N LEU A 58 3.49 -2.39 -1.65
CA LEU A 58 3.91 -2.95 -0.38
C LEU A 58 5.42 -3.21 -0.35
N GLY A 59 5.96 -3.75 -1.44
CA GLY A 59 7.40 -3.97 -1.56
C GLY A 59 8.20 -2.67 -1.50
N ILE A 60 7.75 -1.65 -2.23
CA ILE A 60 8.39 -0.33 -2.21
C ILE A 60 8.32 0.28 -0.82
N MET A 61 7.16 0.20 -0.15
CA MET A 61 6.98 0.72 1.20
C MET A 61 7.95 0.05 2.19
N LEU A 62 8.04 -1.28 2.15
CA LEU A 62 8.95 -2.02 3.02
C LEU A 62 10.41 -1.66 2.75
N LEU A 63 10.77 -1.48 1.48
CA LEU A 63 12.12 -1.08 1.11
C LEU A 63 12.45 0.31 1.64
N MET A 64 11.53 1.26 1.52
CA MET A 64 11.70 2.61 2.05
C MET A 64 11.86 2.60 3.58
N ILE A 65 11.08 1.79 4.27
CA ILE A 65 11.20 1.63 5.73
C ILE A 65 12.58 1.07 6.08
N ALA A 66 13.04 0.04 5.39
CA ALA A 66 14.36 -0.56 5.64
C ALA A 66 15.49 0.47 5.46
N VAL A 67 15.41 1.27 4.40
CA VAL A 67 16.39 2.33 4.14
C VAL A 67 16.37 3.37 5.26
N SER A 68 15.17 3.78 5.71
CA SER A 68 15.02 4.73 6.82
C SER A 68 15.66 4.24 8.09
N LEU A 69 15.46 2.95 8.42
CA LEU A 69 16.03 2.35 9.63
C LEU A 69 17.54 2.23 9.57
N SER A 70 18.11 2.19 8.36
CA SER A 70 19.55 2.02 8.16
C SER A 70 20.33 3.33 8.28
N ILE A 71 19.65 4.49 8.25
CA ILE A 71 20.30 5.80 8.32
C ILE A 71 20.38 6.25 9.79
N PRO A 72 21.59 6.31 10.41
CA PRO A 72 21.70 6.66 11.82
C PRO A 72 21.23 8.08 12.13
N GLN A 73 21.37 9.00 11.18
CA GLN A 73 20.99 10.40 11.36
C GLN A 73 19.48 10.58 11.55
N TRP A 74 18.68 9.61 11.14
CA TRP A 74 17.22 9.69 11.16
C TRP A 74 16.61 8.94 12.36
N GLN A 75 17.42 8.41 13.26
CA GLN A 75 16.91 7.62 14.39
C GLN A 75 15.97 8.41 15.30
N ALA A 76 16.24 9.72 15.48
CA ALA A 76 15.39 10.58 16.31
C ALA A 76 13.98 10.72 15.75
N TYR A 77 13.84 10.63 14.42
CA TYR A 77 12.54 10.81 13.74
C TYR A 77 12.01 9.52 13.14
N GLN A 78 12.58 8.39 13.54
CA GLN A 78 12.28 7.07 12.96
C GLN A 78 10.78 6.74 12.95
N LYS A 79 10.10 6.96 14.08
CA LYS A 79 8.66 6.70 14.20
C LYS A 79 7.86 7.55 13.21
N SER A 80 8.19 8.83 13.13
CA SER A 80 7.49 9.76 12.24
C SER A 80 7.70 9.40 10.78
N ILE A 81 8.92 9.03 10.41
CA ILE A 81 9.26 8.63 9.04
C ILE A 81 8.49 7.38 8.65
N VAL A 82 8.50 6.34 9.51
CA VAL A 82 7.79 5.09 9.24
C VAL A 82 6.29 5.34 9.13
N PHE A 83 5.71 6.11 10.05
CA PHE A 83 4.29 6.45 10.00
C PHE A 83 3.93 7.20 8.73
N SER A 84 4.77 8.18 8.33
CA SER A 84 4.53 8.96 7.11
C SER A 84 4.54 8.06 5.86
N ILE A 85 5.49 7.15 5.78
CA ILE A 85 5.58 6.21 4.67
C ILE A 85 4.32 5.35 4.60
N ILE A 86 3.90 4.79 5.73
CA ILE A 86 2.71 3.93 5.80
C ILE A 86 1.47 4.71 5.39
N MET A 87 1.28 5.94 5.90
CA MET A 87 0.10 6.75 5.60
C MET A 87 0.04 7.16 4.14
N VAL A 88 1.16 7.60 3.58
CA VAL A 88 1.22 8.00 2.17
C VAL A 88 0.95 6.80 1.26
N MET A 89 1.53 5.64 1.55
CA MET A 89 1.28 4.45 0.75
C MET A 89 -0.17 3.96 0.88
N THR A 90 -0.77 4.09 2.06
CA THR A 90 -2.18 3.76 2.26
C THR A 90 -3.06 4.67 1.40
N VAL A 91 -2.76 5.98 1.36
CA VAL A 91 -3.50 6.93 0.53
C VAL A 91 -3.38 6.56 -0.95
N VAL A 92 -2.17 6.26 -1.41
CA VAL A 92 -1.95 5.86 -2.80
C VAL A 92 -2.73 4.59 -3.13
N MET A 93 -2.71 3.61 -2.23
CA MET A 93 -3.47 2.36 -2.43
C MET A 93 -4.97 2.61 -2.47
N LEU A 94 -5.50 3.49 -1.61
CA LEU A 94 -6.93 3.84 -1.62
C LEU A 94 -7.34 4.49 -2.93
N LEU A 95 -6.53 5.43 -3.43
CA LEU A 95 -6.84 6.10 -4.69
C LEU A 95 -6.79 5.12 -5.87
N LEU A 96 -5.81 4.24 -5.90
CA LEU A 96 -5.70 3.23 -6.95
C LEU A 96 -6.80 2.19 -6.84
N PHE A 97 -7.17 1.80 -5.63
CA PHE A 97 -8.31 0.90 -5.40
C PHE A 97 -9.60 1.51 -5.96
N TRP A 98 -9.85 2.77 -5.68
CA TRP A 98 -11.02 3.46 -6.25
C TRP A 98 -10.97 3.44 -7.77
N LYS A 99 -9.82 3.78 -8.36
CA LYS A 99 -9.68 3.88 -9.81
C LYS A 99 -9.87 2.51 -10.48
N ILE A 100 -9.28 1.46 -9.93
CA ILE A 100 -9.28 0.13 -10.58
C ILE A 100 -10.57 -0.64 -10.30
N VAL A 101 -11.09 -0.53 -9.08
CA VAL A 101 -12.18 -1.40 -8.62
C VAL A 101 -13.50 -0.63 -8.48
N LEU A 102 -13.49 0.45 -7.70
CA LEU A 102 -14.72 1.13 -7.34
C LEU A 102 -15.29 2.02 -8.45
N SER A 103 -14.43 2.51 -9.36
CA SER A 103 -14.89 3.36 -10.47
C SER A 103 -15.82 2.65 -11.43
N GLN A 104 -15.84 1.33 -11.41
CA GLN A 104 -16.73 0.52 -12.25
C GLN A 104 -18.10 0.29 -11.61
N ASN A 105 -18.32 0.83 -10.40
CA ASN A 105 -19.60 0.75 -9.71
C ASN A 105 -20.46 1.97 -10.06
N GLU A 106 -21.78 1.79 -10.07
CA GLU A 106 -22.75 2.86 -10.39
C GLU A 106 -22.66 4.05 -9.42
N ARG A 107 -22.21 3.82 -8.19
CA ARG A 107 -22.08 4.84 -7.14
C ARG A 107 -20.66 5.36 -7.00
N TYR A 108 -19.95 5.49 -8.12
CA TYR A 108 -18.53 5.86 -8.08
C TYR A 108 -18.26 7.23 -7.43
N ARG A 109 -19.21 8.18 -7.52
CA ARG A 109 -19.06 9.51 -6.91
C ARG A 109 -19.01 9.43 -5.39
N ILE A 110 -19.91 8.64 -4.79
CA ILE A 110 -19.94 8.46 -3.35
C ILE A 110 -18.65 7.74 -2.89
N SER A 111 -18.24 6.72 -3.64
CA SER A 111 -16.98 6.01 -3.36
C SER A 111 -15.78 6.93 -3.42
N LEU A 112 -15.73 7.83 -4.40
CA LEU A 112 -14.65 8.82 -4.51
C LEU A 112 -14.61 9.75 -3.32
N VAL A 113 -15.77 10.26 -2.88
CA VAL A 113 -15.87 11.14 -1.72
C VAL A 113 -15.35 10.44 -0.46
N ILE A 114 -15.76 9.19 -0.23
CA ILE A 114 -15.31 8.40 0.92
C ILE A 114 -13.80 8.19 0.87
N VAL A 115 -13.25 7.83 -0.28
CA VAL A 115 -11.81 7.61 -0.45
C VAL A 115 -11.04 8.91 -0.20
N LEU A 116 -11.52 10.04 -0.72
CA LEU A 116 -10.87 11.33 -0.50
C LEU A 116 -10.91 11.76 0.98
N LEU A 117 -12.03 11.54 1.66
CA LEU A 117 -12.14 11.86 3.09
C LEU A 117 -11.18 11.01 3.91
N LEU A 118 -11.09 9.72 3.64
CA LEU A 118 -10.14 8.84 4.32
C LEU A 118 -8.70 9.25 4.05
N SER A 119 -8.39 9.63 2.80
CA SER A 119 -7.05 10.07 2.42
C SER A 119 -6.65 11.34 3.17
N VAL A 120 -7.53 12.33 3.24
CA VAL A 120 -7.28 13.57 3.97
C VAL A 120 -7.09 13.29 5.46
N SER A 121 -7.91 12.41 6.04
CA SER A 121 -7.79 12.04 7.45
C SER A 121 -6.44 11.37 7.75
N LEU A 122 -6.00 10.46 6.89
CA LEU A 122 -4.71 9.79 7.05
C LEU A 122 -3.54 10.76 6.94
N LEU A 123 -3.60 11.68 5.98
CA LEU A 123 -2.55 12.69 5.81
C LEU A 123 -2.53 13.67 7.01
N ALA A 124 -3.68 14.00 7.57
CA ALA A 124 -3.76 14.84 8.76
C ALA A 124 -3.12 14.14 9.97
N VAL A 125 -3.34 12.83 10.14
CA VAL A 125 -2.71 12.06 11.20
C VAL A 125 -1.19 12.05 11.03
N ALA A 126 -0.70 11.85 9.82
CA ALA A 126 0.74 11.88 9.53
C ALA A 126 1.34 13.25 9.86
N ALA A 127 0.66 14.33 9.47
CA ALA A 127 1.09 15.69 9.78
C ALA A 127 1.15 15.94 11.29
N TYR A 128 0.17 15.43 12.04
CA TYR A 128 0.18 15.54 13.50
C TYR A 128 1.39 14.83 14.11
N PHE A 129 1.72 13.63 13.65
CA PHE A 129 2.89 12.92 14.13
C PHE A 129 4.18 13.70 13.88
N TRP A 130 4.30 14.33 12.71
CA TRP A 130 5.45 15.18 12.40
C TRP A 130 5.48 16.43 13.29
N TYR A 131 4.33 17.04 13.53
CA TYR A 131 4.24 18.20 14.42
C TYR A 131 4.74 17.87 15.82
N VAL A 132 4.32 16.72 16.36
CA VAL A 132 4.75 16.28 17.69
C VAL A 132 6.24 15.97 17.71
N ALA A 133 6.76 15.35 16.65
CA ALA A 133 8.18 14.99 16.57
C ALA A 133 9.09 16.22 16.46
N LEU A 134 8.63 17.27 15.78
CA LEU A 134 9.43 18.50 15.58
C LEU A 134 9.29 19.49 16.75
N SER A 135 8.28 19.36 17.57
CA SER A 135 8.13 20.20 18.77
C SER A 135 8.86 19.58 19.96
#